data_6e0de49f7c2b152a264a9690818d147b
#
_entry.id   6e0de49f7c2b152a264a9690818d147b
#
_cell.length_a   1.000
_cell.length_b   1.000
_cell.length_c   1.000
_cell.angle_alpha   90.00
_cell.angle_beta   90.00
_cell.angle_gamma   90.00
#
_symmetry.space_group_name_H-M   'P 1'
#
loop_
_entity.id
_entity.type
_entity.pdbx_description
1 polymer ?
#
loop_
_entity_poly.entity_id
_entity_poly.type
_entity_poly.pdbx_seq_one_letter_code
_entity_poly.pdbx_strand_id
1 'polypeptide(L)'
;MFNKIKYLLFFTASFLFFSNLVSAQIKISSIQIEGNRKTKPYIILRELPYHEGDIISKDSLAIADTISQQQLFNTTLFEQVTVQSEYLDSLQVVIKIWVRERWYLFPIPYFRWVDRNFNQWWNEQNRSLDRVNYGLNLRQSNLTGNNDRLTAAFITGYTQQSTLRYQIPFIDKKLRYGLAFGWQNATQKEINIATKLDKQVFFKTKNIIQEVRRANASLLYRPNLFERHSFQLGMGKNEISDSAFLYQANYLPSRQKTFSYVDAALSFSRIRFDYNYYPTKGQSTDFILYQRFSKNSNLSSIQFRKVWAHPFSKSNFIFVESNNLVKFLPNQNYTDNKLLGYSNLQMNGLDYYVVDGNAASIFKASIHHALGSYTVNNKFIPKRLPIIKYQFWLKAFTQLGYVYSEKPVNGNRLNNTLLRTAGIGLDIVGIYDFVLKIDYSLNQLGDKGLYLRTGFNF
;
A
#
# COMPACT_ATOMS: atom_id res chain seq x y z
N MET A 1 12.59 11.64 69.55
CA MET A 1 11.23 12.10 69.16
C MET A 1 11.18 12.52 67.69
N PHE A 2 12.20 13.11 67.12
CA PHE A 2 12.25 13.61 65.73
C PHE A 2 12.21 12.53 64.62
N ASN A 3 12.73 11.31 64.87
CA ASN A 3 12.74 10.27 63.86
C ASN A 3 11.37 9.60 63.63
N LYS A 4 10.48 9.56 64.59
CA LYS A 4 9.13 8.99 64.42
C LYS A 4 8.20 9.93 63.62
N ILE A 5 8.43 11.24 63.63
CA ILE A 5 7.67 12.19 62.85
C ILE A 5 8.04 12.16 61.37
N LYS A 6 9.32 11.89 61.01
CA LYS A 6 9.76 11.70 59.62
C LYS A 6 9.11 10.48 58.94
N TYR A 7 8.98 9.37 59.66
CA TYR A 7 8.33 8.16 59.14
C TYR A 7 6.81 8.35 58.99
N LEU A 8 6.19 9.10 59.91
CA LEU A 8 4.75 9.41 59.81
C LEU A 8 4.45 10.34 58.62
N LEU A 9 5.29 11.35 58.38
CA LEU A 9 5.18 12.23 57.21
C LEU A 9 5.49 11.53 55.90
N PHE A 10 6.43 10.56 55.88
CA PHE A 10 6.71 9.77 54.70
C PHE A 10 5.57 8.79 54.38
N PHE A 11 4.93 8.20 55.39
CA PHE A 11 3.80 7.30 55.24
C PHE A 11 2.52 8.04 54.80
N THR A 12 2.27 9.26 55.32
CA THR A 12 1.13 10.08 54.90
C THR A 12 1.35 10.67 53.50
N ALA A 13 2.56 11.07 53.13
CA ALA A 13 2.90 11.49 51.77
C ALA A 13 2.79 10.35 50.75
N SER A 14 3.17 9.10 51.14
CA SER A 14 3.02 7.91 50.28
C SER A 14 1.54 7.52 50.10
N PHE A 15 0.69 7.77 51.10
CA PHE A 15 -0.76 7.46 51.01
C PHE A 15 -1.52 8.50 50.15
N LEU A 16 -1.02 9.71 50.05
CA LEU A 16 -1.59 10.76 49.20
C LEU A 16 -1.23 10.59 47.71
N PHE A 17 -0.21 9.80 47.39
CA PHE A 17 0.13 9.47 45.99
C PHE A 17 -0.66 8.29 45.41
N PHE A 18 -1.43 7.56 46.21
CA PHE A 18 -2.38 6.54 45.77
C PHE A 18 -3.83 7.07 45.76
N SER A 19 -4.03 8.33 45.42
CA SER A 19 -5.34 8.75 44.91
C SER A 19 -5.49 8.08 43.54
N ASN A 20 -6.02 6.85 43.54
CA ASN A 20 -6.62 6.28 42.34
C ASN A 20 -7.60 7.33 41.82
N LEU A 21 -7.26 7.95 40.69
CA LEU A 21 -8.21 8.66 39.87
C LEU A 21 -9.28 7.64 39.50
N VAL A 22 -10.35 7.56 40.27
CA VAL A 22 -11.55 6.81 39.93
C VAL A 22 -12.12 7.51 38.71
N SER A 23 -11.63 7.13 37.54
CA SER A 23 -12.24 7.58 36.29
C SER A 23 -13.65 7.04 36.25
N ALA A 24 -14.64 7.91 36.10
CA ALA A 24 -16.04 7.51 36.01
C ALA A 24 -16.20 6.46 34.91
N GLN A 25 -16.67 5.27 35.29
CA GLN A 25 -16.94 4.18 34.35
C GLN A 25 -18.32 4.36 33.76
N ILE A 26 -18.43 4.24 32.44
CA ILE A 26 -19.65 4.45 31.67
C ILE A 26 -19.95 3.18 30.89
N LYS A 27 -21.18 2.72 30.93
CA LYS A 27 -21.66 1.57 30.17
C LYS A 27 -22.17 2.01 28.79
N ILE A 28 -21.73 1.36 27.74
CA ILE A 28 -22.27 1.52 26.39
C ILE A 28 -23.64 0.81 26.33
N SER A 29 -24.73 1.56 26.32
CA SER A 29 -26.10 1.01 26.33
C SER A 29 -26.51 0.48 24.98
N SER A 30 -26.18 1.20 23.90
CA SER A 30 -26.50 0.79 22.52
C SER A 30 -25.62 1.51 21.52
N ILE A 31 -25.52 0.94 20.30
CA ILE A 31 -24.82 1.52 19.16
C ILE A 31 -25.82 1.70 18.02
N GLN A 32 -26.09 2.94 17.66
CA GLN A 32 -27.02 3.32 16.59
C GLN A 32 -26.26 3.67 15.33
N ILE A 33 -26.64 3.06 14.19
CA ILE A 33 -25.97 3.24 12.91
C ILE A 33 -26.97 3.84 11.91
N GLU A 34 -26.57 4.92 11.25
CA GLU A 34 -27.38 5.59 10.24
C GLU A 34 -26.58 5.84 8.97
N GLY A 35 -27.24 5.84 7.81
CA GLY A 35 -26.68 6.17 6.51
C GLY A 35 -26.06 4.99 5.74
N ASN A 36 -25.98 3.81 6.34
CA ASN A 36 -25.54 2.58 5.67
C ASN A 36 -26.68 2.00 4.82
N ARG A 37 -26.63 2.19 3.52
CA ARG A 37 -27.64 1.69 2.59
C ARG A 37 -27.31 0.30 2.05
N LYS A 38 -26.07 0.06 1.69
CA LYS A 38 -25.57 -1.20 1.13
C LYS A 38 -24.71 -1.97 2.12
N THR A 39 -23.87 -1.27 2.87
CA THR A 39 -22.97 -1.86 3.86
C THR A 39 -23.80 -2.44 5.01
N LYS A 40 -23.58 -3.69 5.32
CA LYS A 40 -24.28 -4.37 6.41
C LYS A 40 -23.81 -3.86 7.77
N PRO A 41 -24.71 -3.70 8.77
CA PRO A 41 -24.36 -3.14 10.08
C PRO A 41 -23.19 -3.82 10.77
N TYR A 42 -23.11 -5.17 10.70
CA TYR A 42 -22.04 -5.92 11.35
C TYR A 42 -20.64 -5.64 10.77
N ILE A 43 -20.56 -5.14 9.52
CA ILE A 43 -19.29 -4.68 8.92
C ILE A 43 -18.82 -3.40 9.59
N ILE A 44 -19.74 -2.51 9.97
CA ILE A 44 -19.45 -1.28 10.72
C ILE A 44 -19.06 -1.62 12.15
N LEU A 45 -19.88 -2.43 12.84
CA LEU A 45 -19.64 -2.83 14.23
C LEU A 45 -18.30 -3.52 14.41
N ARG A 46 -17.85 -4.31 13.43
CA ARG A 46 -16.56 -4.97 13.46
C ARG A 46 -15.36 -4.01 13.50
N GLU A 47 -15.51 -2.79 13.00
CA GLU A 47 -14.43 -1.77 12.97
C GLU A 47 -14.36 -0.94 14.25
N LEU A 48 -15.20 -1.22 15.22
CA LEU A 48 -15.24 -0.52 16.51
C LEU A 48 -14.34 -1.23 17.54
N PRO A 49 -13.65 -0.48 18.41
CA PRO A 49 -12.84 -1.03 19.50
C PRO A 49 -13.68 -1.42 20.73
N TYR A 50 -14.99 -1.23 20.71
CA TYR A 50 -15.94 -1.50 21.78
C TYR A 50 -17.22 -2.16 21.24
N HIS A 51 -18.02 -2.72 22.15
CA HIS A 51 -19.29 -3.37 21.89
C HIS A 51 -20.39 -2.85 22.81
N GLU A 52 -21.64 -3.14 22.47
CA GLU A 52 -22.75 -2.89 23.39
C GLU A 52 -22.57 -3.69 24.69
N GLY A 53 -22.80 -3.05 25.81
CA GLY A 53 -22.61 -3.61 27.15
C GLY A 53 -21.22 -3.41 27.75
N ASP A 54 -20.24 -2.98 26.98
CA ASP A 54 -18.87 -2.70 27.51
C ASP A 54 -18.90 -1.54 28.52
N ILE A 55 -18.01 -1.65 29.51
CA ILE A 55 -17.79 -0.62 30.52
C ILE A 55 -16.43 0.01 30.24
N ILE A 56 -16.43 1.33 30.00
CA ILE A 56 -15.24 2.08 29.57
C ILE A 56 -15.12 3.39 30.37
N SER A 57 -13.92 3.87 30.61
CA SER A 57 -13.72 5.19 31.20
C SER A 57 -14.02 6.30 30.18
N LYS A 58 -14.46 7.47 30.67
CA LYS A 58 -14.80 8.61 29.81
C LYS A 58 -13.64 9.04 28.90
N ASP A 59 -12.41 9.06 29.40
CA ASP A 59 -11.23 9.42 28.62
C ASP A 59 -10.91 8.36 27.56
N SER A 60 -11.05 7.09 27.92
CA SER A 60 -10.85 5.97 26.98
C SER A 60 -11.93 5.96 25.91
N LEU A 61 -13.17 6.35 26.20
CA LEU A 61 -14.26 6.45 25.24
C LEU A 61 -13.95 7.47 24.14
N ALA A 62 -13.47 8.66 24.48
CA ALA A 62 -13.11 9.69 23.50
C ALA A 62 -12.00 9.23 22.54
N ILE A 63 -11.02 8.48 23.06
CA ILE A 63 -9.97 7.86 22.26
C ILE A 63 -10.56 6.77 21.34
N ALA A 64 -11.43 5.93 21.89
CA ALA A 64 -12.10 4.83 21.17
C ALA A 64 -13.00 5.36 20.05
N ASP A 65 -13.73 6.47 20.26
CA ASP A 65 -14.54 7.14 19.22
C ASP A 65 -13.65 7.64 18.07
N THR A 66 -12.51 8.23 18.39
CA THR A 66 -11.52 8.65 17.38
C THR A 66 -11.00 7.46 16.57
N ILE A 67 -10.66 6.37 17.25
CA ILE A 67 -10.22 5.12 16.58
C ILE A 67 -11.33 4.57 15.70
N SER A 68 -12.57 4.53 16.19
CA SER A 68 -13.74 4.07 15.43
C SER A 68 -13.92 4.86 14.14
N GLN A 69 -13.86 6.18 14.22
CA GLN A 69 -13.98 7.06 13.05
C GLN A 69 -12.85 6.80 12.04
N GLN A 70 -11.60 6.67 12.50
CA GLN A 70 -10.45 6.36 11.65
C GLN A 70 -10.56 4.98 11.01
N GLN A 71 -10.91 3.94 11.77
CA GLN A 71 -11.05 2.59 11.24
C GLN A 71 -12.17 2.49 10.21
N LEU A 72 -13.33 3.07 10.47
CA LEU A 72 -14.45 3.12 9.51
C LEU A 72 -14.05 3.88 8.24
N PHE A 73 -13.38 5.02 8.34
CA PHE A 73 -12.90 5.77 7.19
C PHE A 73 -11.84 4.98 6.39
N ASN A 74 -10.93 4.29 7.08
CA ASN A 74 -9.89 3.45 6.49
C ASN A 74 -10.42 2.16 5.82
N THR A 75 -11.72 1.80 6.02
CA THR A 75 -12.34 0.72 5.23
C THR A 75 -12.48 1.07 3.75
N THR A 76 -12.44 2.36 3.41
CA THR A 76 -12.75 2.91 2.09
C THR A 76 -14.20 2.74 1.64
N LEU A 77 -15.10 2.38 2.54
CA LEU A 77 -16.54 2.24 2.27
C LEU A 77 -17.27 3.57 2.35
N PHE A 78 -16.74 4.52 3.12
CA PHE A 78 -17.43 5.75 3.47
C PHE A 78 -16.65 7.00 3.04
N GLU A 79 -17.39 8.02 2.59
CA GLU A 79 -16.86 9.36 2.31
C GLU A 79 -16.78 10.20 3.56
N GLN A 80 -17.77 10.02 4.44
CA GLN A 80 -17.88 10.70 5.72
C GLN A 80 -18.24 9.68 6.79
N VAL A 81 -17.64 9.86 7.94
CA VAL A 81 -17.90 9.09 9.15
C VAL A 81 -17.91 10.05 10.30
N THR A 82 -18.96 10.03 11.09
CA THR A 82 -19.07 10.77 12.35
C THR A 82 -19.44 9.77 13.44
N VAL A 83 -18.67 9.76 14.51
CA VAL A 83 -18.93 8.97 15.71
C VAL A 83 -19.12 9.94 16.86
N GLN A 84 -20.25 9.85 17.55
CA GLN A 84 -20.61 10.73 18.66
C GLN A 84 -21.16 9.92 19.82
N SER A 85 -20.65 10.21 21.01
CA SER A 85 -21.12 9.64 22.27
C SER A 85 -22.15 10.56 22.91
N GLU A 86 -23.40 10.10 23.05
CA GLU A 86 -24.50 10.81 23.69
C GLU A 86 -24.80 10.20 25.06
N TYR A 87 -24.60 10.97 26.12
CA TYR A 87 -24.80 10.51 27.49
C TYR A 87 -26.29 10.52 27.84
N LEU A 88 -26.82 9.37 28.22
CA LEU A 88 -28.19 9.26 28.73
C LEU A 88 -28.28 9.71 30.19
N ASP A 89 -27.23 9.36 30.95
CA ASP A 89 -27.03 9.74 32.34
C ASP A 89 -25.54 9.74 32.69
N SER A 90 -25.17 9.80 33.96
CA SER A 90 -23.78 9.79 34.44
C SER A 90 -23.05 8.45 34.21
N LEU A 91 -23.79 7.34 33.99
CA LEU A 91 -23.28 5.97 33.90
C LEU A 91 -23.56 5.29 32.56
N GLN A 92 -24.34 5.89 31.68
CA GLN A 92 -24.77 5.28 30.43
C GLN A 92 -24.59 6.20 29.23
N VAL A 93 -24.12 5.61 28.12
CA VAL A 93 -23.89 6.30 26.86
C VAL A 93 -24.47 5.52 25.68
N VAL A 94 -24.99 6.23 24.70
CA VAL A 94 -25.36 5.73 23.38
C VAL A 94 -24.33 6.23 22.38
N ILE A 95 -23.81 5.31 21.56
CA ILE A 95 -22.90 5.67 20.48
C ILE A 95 -23.70 5.85 19.20
N LYS A 96 -23.68 7.04 18.64
CA LYS A 96 -24.31 7.35 17.35
C LYS A 96 -23.26 7.38 16.25
N ILE A 97 -23.41 6.54 15.25
CA ILE A 97 -22.53 6.42 14.09
C ILE A 97 -23.31 6.84 12.87
N TRP A 98 -22.92 7.94 12.28
CA TRP A 98 -23.46 8.39 11.02
C TRP A 98 -22.41 8.20 9.91
N VAL A 99 -22.82 7.53 8.79
CA VAL A 99 -21.94 7.26 7.66
C VAL A 99 -22.57 7.70 6.35
N ARG A 100 -21.75 8.16 5.41
CA ARG A 100 -22.13 8.36 4.02
C ARG A 100 -21.30 7.44 3.14
N GLU A 101 -21.98 6.51 2.46
CA GLU A 101 -21.32 5.53 1.60
C GLU A 101 -20.69 6.18 0.36
N ARG A 102 -19.55 5.62 -0.07
CA ARG A 102 -18.89 5.99 -1.32
C ARG A 102 -19.64 5.43 -2.52
N TRP A 103 -19.29 5.92 -3.70
CA TRP A 103 -19.56 5.22 -4.94
C TRP A 103 -18.68 3.97 -4.99
N TYR A 104 -19.26 2.82 -5.31
CA TYR A 104 -18.56 1.54 -5.23
C TYR A 104 -18.12 0.97 -6.57
N LEU A 105 -18.66 1.47 -7.69
CA LEU A 105 -18.37 0.97 -9.03
C LEU A 105 -17.55 2.00 -9.81
N PHE A 106 -16.31 1.65 -10.15
CA PHE A 106 -15.40 2.50 -10.91
C PHE A 106 -15.01 1.81 -12.22
N PRO A 107 -15.71 2.08 -13.34
CA PRO A 107 -15.24 1.75 -14.67
C PRO A 107 -14.19 2.78 -15.09
N ILE A 108 -12.92 2.43 -14.95
CA ILE A 108 -11.80 3.34 -15.24
C ILE A 108 -11.28 3.01 -16.62
N PRO A 109 -11.46 3.89 -17.63
CA PRO A 109 -10.82 3.73 -18.91
C PRO A 109 -9.31 3.66 -18.73
N TYR A 110 -8.68 2.69 -19.37
CA TYR A 110 -7.25 2.53 -19.38
C TYR A 110 -6.70 3.05 -20.69
N PHE A 111 -5.76 3.98 -20.59
CA PHE A 111 -5.00 4.47 -21.73
C PHE A 111 -3.59 4.77 -21.27
N ARG A 112 -2.59 4.13 -21.88
CA ARG A 112 -1.20 4.31 -21.53
C ARG A 112 -0.31 4.08 -22.74
N TRP A 113 0.56 5.04 -23.04
CA TRP A 113 1.69 4.80 -23.95
C TRP A 113 2.68 3.82 -23.31
N VAL A 114 3.34 3.04 -24.15
CA VAL A 114 4.32 2.02 -23.72
C VAL A 114 5.66 2.66 -23.35
N ASP A 115 5.95 3.80 -23.99
CA ASP A 115 7.20 4.52 -23.80
C ASP A 115 7.29 5.14 -22.40
N ARG A 116 8.51 5.38 -21.92
CA ARG A 116 8.78 5.81 -20.54
C ARG A 116 8.13 7.13 -20.16
N ASN A 117 7.99 8.02 -21.16
CA ASN A 117 7.37 9.33 -20.94
C ASN A 117 6.64 9.77 -22.22
N PHE A 118 5.76 10.76 -22.05
CA PHE A 118 4.97 11.32 -23.13
C PHE A 118 5.82 11.89 -24.26
N ASN A 119 6.93 12.57 -23.96
CA ASN A 119 7.78 13.19 -24.95
C ASN A 119 8.45 12.16 -25.86
N GLN A 120 8.87 11.03 -25.33
CA GLN A 120 9.42 9.94 -26.12
C GLN A 120 8.39 9.38 -27.11
N TRP A 121 7.19 9.11 -26.65
CA TRP A 121 6.10 8.65 -27.50
C TRP A 121 5.72 9.68 -28.55
N TRP A 122 5.66 10.97 -28.15
CA TRP A 122 5.23 12.06 -29.02
C TRP A 122 6.24 12.40 -30.10
N ASN A 123 7.54 12.53 -29.74
CA ASN A 123 8.60 13.01 -30.64
C ASN A 123 9.36 11.88 -31.33
N GLU A 124 9.69 10.79 -30.61
CA GLU A 124 10.55 9.73 -31.14
C GLU A 124 9.76 8.60 -31.80
N GLN A 125 8.52 8.35 -31.34
CA GLN A 125 7.69 7.26 -31.84
C GLN A 125 6.53 7.76 -32.74
N ASN A 126 6.57 9.01 -33.21
CA ASN A 126 5.60 9.63 -34.12
C ASN A 126 4.13 9.43 -33.66
N ARG A 127 3.87 9.43 -32.35
CA ARG A 127 2.51 9.26 -31.76
C ARG A 127 1.84 7.94 -32.18
N SER A 128 2.63 6.92 -32.47
CA SER A 128 2.10 5.64 -32.99
C SER A 128 1.12 5.01 -32.01
N LEU A 129 -0.10 4.75 -32.46
CA LEU A 129 -1.13 4.03 -31.71
C LEU A 129 -0.78 2.56 -31.52
N ASP A 130 0.13 2.00 -32.32
CA ASP A 130 0.68 0.64 -32.10
C ASP A 130 1.49 0.54 -30.81
N ARG A 131 1.87 1.69 -30.24
CA ARG A 131 2.60 1.79 -28.98
C ARG A 131 1.73 2.29 -27.80
N VAL A 132 0.44 2.02 -27.88
CA VAL A 132 -0.52 2.38 -26.85
C VAL A 132 -1.21 1.13 -26.34
N ASN A 133 -1.38 1.09 -25.03
CA ASN A 133 -2.27 0.17 -24.35
C ASN A 133 -3.57 0.89 -24.01
N TYR A 134 -4.69 0.28 -24.32
CA TYR A 134 -6.01 0.80 -23.98
C TYR A 134 -6.92 -0.31 -23.48
N GLY A 135 -7.97 0.06 -22.77
CA GLY A 135 -8.87 -0.93 -22.22
C GLY A 135 -9.76 -0.39 -21.11
N LEU A 136 -10.21 -1.29 -20.25
CA LEU A 136 -11.09 -0.97 -19.14
C LEU A 136 -10.57 -1.68 -17.88
N ASN A 137 -10.48 -0.91 -16.79
CA ASN A 137 -10.24 -1.44 -15.47
C ASN A 137 -11.51 -1.21 -14.63
N LEU A 138 -12.25 -2.29 -14.38
CA LEU A 138 -13.46 -2.26 -13.59
C LEU A 138 -13.12 -2.60 -12.14
N ARG A 139 -13.48 -1.71 -11.23
CA ARG A 139 -13.35 -1.93 -9.79
C ARG A 139 -14.70 -1.77 -9.13
N GLN A 140 -15.15 -2.83 -8.47
CA GLN A 140 -16.36 -2.84 -7.69
C GLN A 140 -16.02 -3.17 -6.25
N SER A 141 -16.14 -2.18 -5.37
CA SER A 141 -16.05 -2.37 -3.92
C SER A 141 -17.44 -2.68 -3.37
N ASN A 142 -17.48 -3.38 -2.23
CA ASN A 142 -18.71 -3.66 -1.48
C ASN A 142 -19.83 -4.26 -2.36
N LEU A 143 -19.48 -5.25 -3.21
CA LEU A 143 -20.40 -5.85 -4.18
C LEU A 143 -21.63 -6.46 -3.51
N THR A 144 -21.44 -7.13 -2.36
CA THR A 144 -22.51 -7.81 -1.63
C THR A 144 -22.93 -7.08 -0.34
N GLY A 145 -22.31 -5.94 -0.01
CA GLY A 145 -22.49 -5.25 1.27
C GLY A 145 -21.56 -5.75 2.39
N ASN A 146 -20.70 -6.71 2.10
CA ASN A 146 -19.79 -7.36 3.06
C ASN A 146 -18.34 -6.82 2.96
N ASN A 147 -18.12 -5.64 2.37
CA ASN A 147 -16.79 -5.08 2.09
C ASN A 147 -15.95 -5.95 1.15
N ASP A 148 -16.58 -6.73 0.30
CA ASP A 148 -15.93 -7.52 -0.74
C ASP A 148 -15.52 -6.68 -1.93
N ARG A 149 -14.50 -7.14 -2.67
CA ARG A 149 -13.92 -6.38 -3.78
C ARG A 149 -13.73 -7.25 -5.00
N LEU A 150 -14.27 -6.78 -6.13
CA LEU A 150 -14.06 -7.35 -7.46
C LEU A 150 -13.23 -6.38 -8.28
N THR A 151 -12.16 -6.88 -8.89
CA THR A 151 -11.37 -6.13 -9.87
C THR A 151 -11.27 -6.97 -11.14
N ALA A 152 -11.65 -6.38 -12.27
CA ALA A 152 -11.49 -6.98 -13.60
C ALA A 152 -10.81 -5.95 -14.50
N ALA A 153 -9.72 -6.33 -15.15
CA ALA A 153 -9.02 -5.48 -16.11
C ALA A 153 -8.87 -6.21 -17.45
N PHE A 154 -9.22 -5.51 -18.51
CA PHE A 154 -9.03 -5.96 -19.89
C PHE A 154 -8.28 -4.86 -20.62
N ILE A 155 -7.03 -5.12 -20.94
CA ILE A 155 -6.11 -4.21 -21.60
C ILE A 155 -5.69 -4.86 -22.92
N THR A 156 -5.68 -4.09 -23.97
CA THR A 156 -5.25 -4.51 -25.30
C THR A 156 -4.38 -3.43 -25.95
N GLY A 157 -3.93 -3.68 -27.17
CA GLY A 157 -2.98 -2.85 -27.89
C GLY A 157 -1.61 -3.46 -27.93
N TYR A 158 -0.59 -2.74 -27.48
CA TYR A 158 0.79 -3.23 -27.51
C TYR A 158 1.03 -4.42 -26.57
N THR A 159 0.44 -4.38 -25.38
CA THR A 159 0.39 -5.46 -24.41
C THR A 159 -1.06 -5.92 -24.28
N GLN A 160 -1.30 -7.21 -24.23
CA GLN A 160 -2.62 -7.74 -23.90
C GLN A 160 -2.59 -8.27 -22.48
N GLN A 161 -3.56 -7.85 -21.67
CA GLN A 161 -3.66 -8.31 -20.29
C GLN A 161 -5.11 -8.48 -19.88
N SER A 162 -5.43 -9.64 -19.34
CA SER A 162 -6.69 -9.91 -18.66
C SER A 162 -6.41 -10.26 -17.22
N THR A 163 -7.08 -9.60 -16.30
CA THR A 163 -6.93 -9.82 -14.86
C THR A 163 -8.29 -9.90 -14.21
N LEU A 164 -8.47 -10.87 -13.33
CA LEU A 164 -9.65 -10.99 -12.48
C LEU A 164 -9.18 -11.23 -11.04
N ARG A 165 -9.72 -10.47 -10.10
CA ARG A 165 -9.46 -10.65 -8.68
C ARG A 165 -10.75 -10.47 -7.90
N TYR A 166 -11.07 -11.40 -7.02
CA TYR A 166 -12.18 -11.29 -6.11
C TYR A 166 -11.72 -11.57 -4.68
N GLN A 167 -12.09 -10.70 -3.76
CA GLN A 167 -11.75 -10.82 -2.35
C GLN A 167 -13.00 -10.71 -1.50
N ILE A 168 -13.22 -11.71 -0.66
CA ILE A 168 -14.26 -11.78 0.36
C ILE A 168 -13.55 -11.64 1.71
N PRO A 169 -13.65 -10.50 2.40
CA PRO A 169 -12.86 -10.26 3.61
C PRO A 169 -13.30 -11.12 4.78
N PHE A 170 -14.58 -11.56 4.82
CA PHE A 170 -15.16 -12.34 5.92
C PHE A 170 -16.13 -13.39 5.41
N ILE A 171 -15.87 -14.65 5.78
CA ILE A 171 -16.69 -15.82 5.47
C ILE A 171 -17.24 -16.49 6.72
N ASP A 172 -16.78 -16.11 7.90
CA ASP A 172 -17.17 -16.66 9.19
C ASP A 172 -18.04 -15.68 10.01
N LYS A 173 -18.83 -16.19 10.95
CA LYS A 173 -19.68 -15.38 11.83
C LYS A 173 -18.89 -14.45 12.75
N LYS A 174 -17.63 -14.79 13.07
CA LYS A 174 -16.74 -13.96 13.91
C LYS A 174 -16.00 -12.89 13.09
N LEU A 175 -16.23 -12.83 11.78
CA LEU A 175 -15.65 -11.87 10.85
C LEU A 175 -14.11 -11.80 10.94
N ARG A 176 -13.47 -12.98 11.01
CA ARG A 176 -12.00 -13.10 11.14
C ARG A 176 -11.35 -13.69 9.91
N TYR A 177 -12.01 -14.65 9.24
CA TYR A 177 -11.46 -15.34 8.09
C TYR A 177 -12.08 -14.84 6.80
N GLY A 178 -11.27 -14.72 5.76
CA GLY A 178 -11.68 -14.33 4.43
C GLY A 178 -10.96 -15.13 3.35
N LEU A 179 -11.38 -14.96 2.11
CA LEU A 179 -10.78 -15.60 0.93
C LEU A 179 -10.50 -14.56 -0.15
N ALA A 180 -9.46 -14.80 -0.93
CA ALA A 180 -9.22 -14.05 -2.15
C ALA A 180 -8.77 -14.98 -3.26
N PHE A 181 -9.20 -14.69 -4.49
CA PHE A 181 -8.84 -15.41 -5.71
C PHE A 181 -8.32 -14.40 -6.72
N GLY A 182 -7.28 -14.77 -7.44
CA GLY A 182 -6.69 -13.96 -8.49
C GLY A 182 -6.33 -14.80 -9.70
N TRP A 183 -6.59 -14.26 -10.88
CA TRP A 183 -6.17 -14.82 -12.15
C TRP A 183 -5.66 -13.70 -13.05
N GLN A 184 -4.60 -13.99 -13.79
CA GLN A 184 -3.98 -13.07 -14.75
C GLN A 184 -3.46 -13.84 -15.95
N ASN A 185 -3.70 -13.28 -17.13
CA ASN A 185 -3.02 -13.64 -18.37
C ASN A 185 -2.50 -12.37 -19.03
N ALA A 186 -1.23 -12.37 -19.43
CA ALA A 186 -0.62 -11.20 -20.08
C ALA A 186 0.32 -11.64 -21.19
N THR A 187 0.29 -10.93 -22.33
CA THR A 187 1.23 -11.12 -23.43
C THR A 187 1.95 -9.81 -23.72
N GLN A 188 3.23 -9.89 -24.10
CA GLN A 188 4.07 -8.71 -24.30
C GLN A 188 4.88 -8.85 -25.60
N LYS A 189 4.97 -7.75 -26.35
CA LYS A 189 5.81 -7.62 -27.56
C LYS A 189 7.16 -6.96 -27.27
N GLU A 190 7.36 -6.52 -26.04
CA GLU A 190 8.60 -5.91 -25.55
C GLU A 190 8.83 -6.35 -24.10
N ILE A 191 10.03 -6.81 -23.80
CA ILE A 191 10.44 -7.20 -22.45
C ILE A 191 11.77 -6.54 -22.11
N ASN A 192 11.94 -6.19 -20.83
CA ASN A 192 13.24 -5.84 -20.31
C ASN A 192 14.06 -7.11 -20.14
N ILE A 193 15.05 -7.29 -20.99
CA ILE A 193 15.81 -8.55 -21.13
C ILE A 193 17.18 -8.53 -20.45
N ALA A 194 17.73 -7.35 -20.17
CA ALA A 194 19.01 -7.16 -19.51
C ALA A 194 19.09 -5.80 -18.81
N THR A 195 20.08 -5.64 -17.95
CA THR A 195 20.48 -4.33 -17.38
C THR A 195 21.89 -4.00 -17.84
N LYS A 196 22.10 -2.78 -18.37
CA LYS A 196 23.41 -2.29 -18.78
C LYS A 196 23.56 -0.83 -18.34
N LEU A 197 24.67 -0.49 -17.70
CA LEU A 197 24.92 0.85 -17.16
C LEU A 197 23.75 1.34 -16.25
N ASP A 198 23.29 0.44 -15.40
CA ASP A 198 22.17 0.66 -14.48
C ASP A 198 20.84 1.03 -15.16
N LYS A 199 20.68 0.76 -16.46
CA LYS A 199 19.48 1.03 -17.24
C LYS A 199 18.92 -0.24 -17.84
N GLN A 200 17.61 -0.26 -18.05
CA GLN A 200 16.90 -1.36 -18.67
C GLN A 200 17.26 -1.44 -20.17
N VAL A 201 17.59 -2.65 -20.64
CA VAL A 201 17.73 -2.99 -22.04
C VAL A 201 16.48 -3.73 -22.50
N PHE A 202 15.78 -3.19 -23.48
CA PHE A 202 14.56 -3.77 -24.00
C PHE A 202 14.82 -4.56 -25.27
N PHE A 203 14.20 -5.75 -25.34
CA PHE A 203 14.10 -6.56 -26.56
C PHE A 203 12.65 -6.48 -27.06
N LYS A 204 12.47 -6.14 -28.34
CA LYS A 204 11.18 -5.83 -28.92
C LYS A 204 11.05 -6.46 -30.31
N THR A 205 9.88 -6.99 -30.62
CA THR A 205 9.52 -7.51 -31.93
C THR A 205 8.07 -7.15 -32.29
N LYS A 206 7.67 -7.43 -33.53
CA LYS A 206 6.25 -7.30 -33.94
C LYS A 206 5.38 -8.42 -33.35
N ASN A 207 5.96 -9.57 -33.06
CA ASN A 207 5.28 -10.74 -32.52
C ASN A 207 5.32 -10.75 -30.97
N ILE A 208 4.49 -11.59 -30.36
CA ILE A 208 4.50 -11.82 -28.91
C ILE A 208 5.85 -12.43 -28.51
N ILE A 209 6.52 -11.80 -27.56
CA ILE A 209 7.81 -12.25 -27.01
C ILE A 209 7.62 -13.03 -25.72
N GLN A 210 6.66 -12.63 -24.89
CA GLN A 210 6.43 -13.24 -23.60
C GLN A 210 4.95 -13.44 -23.34
N GLU A 211 4.62 -14.57 -22.75
CA GLU A 211 3.31 -14.85 -22.17
C GLU A 211 3.48 -15.22 -20.70
N VAL A 212 2.66 -14.60 -19.84
CA VAL A 212 2.61 -14.84 -18.39
C VAL A 212 1.21 -15.21 -17.99
N ARG A 213 1.03 -16.39 -17.41
CA ARG A 213 -0.22 -16.86 -16.82
C ARG A 213 -0.02 -17.10 -15.34
N ARG A 214 -0.94 -16.61 -14.52
CA ARG A 214 -0.89 -16.81 -13.08
C ARG A 214 -2.29 -16.97 -12.49
N ALA A 215 -2.43 -17.90 -11.55
CA ALA A 215 -3.60 -18.04 -10.69
C ALA A 215 -3.15 -18.13 -9.24
N ASN A 216 -3.95 -17.62 -8.31
CA ASN A 216 -3.69 -17.73 -6.88
C ASN A 216 -4.97 -17.76 -6.07
N ALA A 217 -4.89 -18.37 -4.89
CA ALA A 217 -5.91 -18.34 -3.86
C ALA A 217 -5.25 -17.94 -2.53
N SER A 218 -5.96 -17.19 -1.71
CA SER A 218 -5.46 -16.72 -0.42
C SER A 218 -6.49 -16.93 0.68
N LEU A 219 -6.02 -17.42 1.81
CA LEU A 219 -6.74 -17.39 3.08
C LEU A 219 -6.33 -16.11 3.81
N LEU A 220 -7.30 -15.32 4.22
CA LEU A 220 -7.11 -14.08 4.96
C LEU A 220 -7.52 -14.33 6.41
N TYR A 221 -6.74 -13.80 7.36
CA TYR A 221 -7.05 -13.86 8.78
C TYR A 221 -6.84 -12.50 9.42
N ARG A 222 -7.88 -11.98 10.05
CA ARG A 222 -7.89 -10.68 10.72
C ARG A 222 -8.35 -10.84 12.18
N PRO A 223 -7.43 -11.11 13.13
CA PRO A 223 -7.77 -11.38 14.52
C PRO A 223 -8.34 -10.15 15.26
N ASN A 224 -7.90 -8.95 14.89
CA ASN A 224 -8.29 -7.69 15.52
C ASN A 224 -8.35 -6.54 14.49
N LEU A 225 -8.57 -5.31 14.95
CA LEU A 225 -8.72 -4.13 14.10
C LEU A 225 -7.47 -3.82 13.27
N PHE A 226 -6.29 -4.06 13.82
CA PHE A 226 -5.03 -3.56 13.27
C PHE A 226 -4.22 -4.62 12.56
N GLU A 227 -4.43 -5.90 12.84
CA GLU A 227 -3.60 -7.00 12.35
C GLU A 227 -4.30 -7.76 11.23
N ARG A 228 -3.52 -8.08 10.22
CA ARG A 228 -3.92 -8.85 9.06
C ARG A 228 -2.85 -9.86 8.74
N HIS A 229 -3.26 -11.09 8.55
CA HIS A 229 -2.44 -12.18 8.08
C HIS A 229 -3.00 -12.71 6.78
N SER A 230 -2.14 -13.18 5.89
CA SER A 230 -2.61 -13.96 4.74
C SER A 230 -1.66 -15.10 4.43
N PHE A 231 -2.25 -16.20 4.00
CA PHE A 231 -1.54 -17.32 3.38
C PHE A 231 -2.03 -17.43 1.94
N GLN A 232 -1.12 -17.30 0.99
CA GLN A 232 -1.42 -17.41 -0.43
C GLN A 232 -0.72 -18.62 -1.01
N LEU A 233 -1.44 -19.37 -1.85
CA LEU A 233 -0.90 -20.35 -2.79
C LEU A 233 -1.14 -19.86 -4.20
N GLY A 234 -0.14 -20.04 -5.06
CA GLY A 234 -0.21 -19.64 -6.46
C GLY A 234 0.44 -20.66 -7.38
N MET A 235 0.07 -20.55 -8.65
CA MET A 235 0.73 -21.24 -9.74
C MET A 235 0.96 -20.28 -10.89
N GLY A 236 2.09 -20.43 -11.58
CA GLY A 236 2.44 -19.56 -12.68
C GLY A 236 3.15 -20.30 -13.79
N LYS A 237 2.95 -19.78 -14.99
CA LYS A 237 3.68 -20.18 -16.20
C LYS A 237 4.16 -18.93 -16.91
N ASN A 238 5.42 -18.93 -17.31
CA ASN A 238 6.06 -17.86 -18.05
C ASN A 238 6.75 -18.45 -19.25
N GLU A 239 6.43 -17.98 -20.45
CA GLU A 239 6.94 -18.46 -21.72
C GLU A 239 7.56 -17.30 -22.50
N ILE A 240 8.71 -17.52 -23.11
CA ILE A 240 9.38 -16.58 -24.00
C ILE A 240 9.59 -17.15 -25.38
N SER A 241 9.60 -16.28 -26.38
CA SER A 241 9.85 -16.66 -27.77
C SER A 241 11.27 -17.17 -28.00
N ASP A 242 11.48 -17.91 -29.08
CA ASP A 242 12.81 -18.40 -29.48
C ASP A 242 13.80 -17.25 -29.69
N SER A 243 13.35 -16.14 -30.28
CA SER A 243 14.19 -14.97 -30.51
C SER A 243 14.66 -14.31 -29.19
N ALA A 244 13.79 -14.24 -28.18
CA ALA A 244 14.18 -13.71 -26.86
C ALA A 244 15.14 -14.68 -26.14
N PHE A 245 14.88 -15.97 -26.24
CA PHE A 245 15.74 -16.99 -25.65
C PHE A 245 17.14 -17.02 -26.29
N LEU A 246 17.23 -16.90 -27.61
CA LEU A 246 18.52 -16.83 -28.31
C LEU A 246 19.29 -15.55 -27.95
N TYR A 247 18.59 -14.43 -27.72
CA TYR A 247 19.22 -13.19 -27.29
C TYR A 247 19.73 -13.26 -25.85
N GLN A 248 18.96 -13.87 -24.93
CA GLN A 248 19.29 -13.98 -23.50
C GLN A 248 18.79 -15.31 -22.91
N ALA A 249 19.55 -16.36 -23.08
CA ALA A 249 19.21 -17.69 -22.59
C ALA A 249 19.03 -17.78 -21.07
N ASN A 250 19.67 -16.86 -20.32
CA ASN A 250 19.56 -16.77 -18.86
C ASN A 250 18.46 -15.79 -18.39
N TYR A 251 17.48 -15.46 -19.25
CA TYR A 251 16.38 -14.57 -18.90
C TYR A 251 15.46 -15.20 -17.86
N LEU A 252 14.92 -16.38 -18.17
CA LEU A 252 14.10 -17.17 -17.22
C LEU A 252 14.97 -18.12 -16.39
N PRO A 253 14.48 -18.54 -15.21
CA PRO A 253 15.12 -19.59 -14.43
C PRO A 253 15.39 -20.86 -15.26
N SER A 254 16.47 -21.56 -14.91
CA SER A 254 16.84 -22.85 -15.52
C SER A 254 17.23 -22.80 -17.01
N ARG A 255 17.43 -21.59 -17.57
CA ARG A 255 17.77 -21.40 -18.99
C ARG A 255 16.81 -22.13 -19.93
N GLN A 256 15.51 -21.97 -19.69
CA GLN A 256 14.43 -22.57 -20.47
C GLN A 256 13.53 -21.51 -21.07
N LYS A 257 12.87 -21.81 -22.19
CA LYS A 257 11.87 -20.92 -22.80
C LYS A 257 10.56 -20.89 -22.01
N THR A 258 10.27 -21.97 -21.32
CA THR A 258 9.06 -22.11 -20.49
C THR A 258 9.47 -22.38 -19.05
N PHE A 259 8.90 -21.60 -18.13
CA PHE A 259 9.13 -21.74 -16.71
C PHE A 259 7.79 -21.84 -15.97
N SER A 260 7.52 -23.00 -15.39
CA SER A 260 6.33 -23.27 -14.58
C SER A 260 6.73 -23.43 -13.12
N TYR A 261 5.89 -22.92 -12.22
CA TYR A 261 6.16 -22.93 -10.79
C TYR A 261 4.87 -22.94 -9.95
N VAL A 262 5.00 -23.34 -8.71
CA VAL A 262 4.04 -23.13 -7.64
C VAL A 262 4.68 -22.20 -6.62
N ASP A 263 3.91 -21.30 -6.03
CA ASP A 263 4.41 -20.41 -4.99
C ASP A 263 3.52 -20.41 -3.76
N ALA A 264 4.15 -20.09 -2.62
CA ALA A 264 3.47 -19.84 -1.35
C ALA A 264 3.97 -18.53 -0.77
N ALA A 265 3.07 -17.77 -0.16
CA ALA A 265 3.42 -16.57 0.57
C ALA A 265 2.68 -16.48 1.90
N LEU A 266 3.41 -16.14 2.96
CA LEU A 266 2.86 -15.77 4.26
C LEU A 266 3.08 -14.28 4.44
N SER A 267 2.04 -13.52 4.74
CA SER A 267 2.17 -12.12 5.06
C SER A 267 1.52 -11.77 6.39
N PHE A 268 2.19 -10.88 7.08
CA PHE A 268 1.72 -10.23 8.30
C PHE A 268 1.75 -8.73 8.09
N SER A 269 0.68 -8.04 8.49
CA SER A 269 0.61 -6.58 8.43
C SER A 269 -0.10 -6.07 9.69
N ARG A 270 0.53 -5.10 10.37
CA ARG A 270 -0.05 -4.38 11.50
C ARG A 270 -0.05 -2.90 11.17
N ILE A 271 -1.25 -2.33 11.01
CA ILE A 271 -1.44 -0.95 10.54
C ILE A 271 -2.23 -0.17 11.60
N ARG A 272 -1.65 0.94 12.06
CA ARG A 272 -2.25 1.88 13.02
C ARG A 272 -2.00 3.30 12.54
N PHE A 273 -2.67 3.71 11.46
CA PHE A 273 -2.62 5.05 10.91
C PHE A 273 -3.93 5.80 11.13
N ASP A 274 -3.83 7.11 11.25
CA ASP A 274 -4.97 8.03 11.14
C ASP A 274 -5.64 7.89 9.76
N TYR A 275 -4.85 7.88 8.68
CA TYR A 275 -5.30 7.66 7.32
C TYR A 275 -4.29 6.79 6.55
N ASN A 276 -4.74 5.65 6.01
CA ASN A 276 -3.84 4.66 5.42
C ASN A 276 -3.13 5.12 4.15
N TYR A 277 -3.75 5.99 3.36
CA TYR A 277 -3.22 6.41 2.05
C TYR A 277 -2.28 7.61 2.12
N TYR A 278 -2.42 8.42 3.17
CA TYR A 278 -1.52 9.53 3.46
C TYR A 278 -1.40 9.71 4.97
N PRO A 279 -0.64 8.83 5.63
CA PRO A 279 -0.54 8.83 7.09
C PRO A 279 0.21 10.06 7.59
N THR A 280 -0.44 10.82 8.48
CA THR A 280 0.19 11.92 9.21
C THR A 280 0.55 11.54 10.63
N LYS A 281 -0.09 10.45 11.14
CA LYS A 281 0.14 9.92 12.48
C LYS A 281 0.00 8.40 12.49
N GLY A 282 0.92 7.75 13.23
CA GLY A 282 0.83 6.31 13.47
C GLY A 282 1.97 5.51 12.84
N GLN A 283 1.77 4.22 12.68
CA GLN A 283 2.81 3.31 12.18
C GLN A 283 2.22 2.08 11.50
N SER A 284 3.00 1.49 10.60
CA SER A 284 2.77 0.14 10.09
C SER A 284 4.01 -0.74 10.18
N THR A 285 3.77 -2.03 10.23
CA THR A 285 4.80 -3.08 10.14
C THR A 285 4.27 -4.14 9.20
N ASP A 286 5.02 -4.45 8.16
CA ASP A 286 4.68 -5.46 7.18
C ASP A 286 5.83 -6.47 7.11
N PHE A 287 5.49 -7.75 7.05
CA PHE A 287 6.43 -8.85 6.91
C PHE A 287 5.90 -9.85 5.90
N ILE A 288 6.72 -10.27 4.94
CA ILE A 288 6.35 -11.22 3.89
C ILE A 288 7.44 -12.27 3.78
N LEU A 289 7.04 -13.52 3.90
CA LEU A 289 7.82 -14.69 3.49
C LEU A 289 7.25 -15.21 2.18
N TYR A 290 8.10 -15.38 1.20
CA TYR A 290 7.71 -15.91 -0.09
C TYR A 290 8.60 -17.08 -0.47
N GLN A 291 8.00 -18.16 -0.95
CA GLN A 291 8.67 -19.32 -1.46
C GLN A 291 8.10 -19.71 -2.82
N ARG A 292 8.96 -19.83 -3.81
CA ARG A 292 8.64 -20.40 -5.12
C ARG A 292 9.30 -21.76 -5.27
N PHE A 293 8.52 -22.72 -5.71
CA PHE A 293 8.95 -24.07 -6.00
C PHE A 293 8.88 -24.31 -7.50
N SER A 294 9.94 -24.82 -8.05
CA SER A 294 10.01 -25.30 -9.44
C SER A 294 11.05 -26.41 -9.57
N LYS A 295 10.98 -27.16 -10.65
CA LYS A 295 11.85 -28.33 -10.85
C LYS A 295 13.35 -28.00 -10.71
N ASN A 296 13.79 -26.83 -11.20
CA ASN A 296 15.21 -26.51 -11.34
C ASN A 296 15.62 -25.15 -10.75
N SER A 297 14.70 -24.40 -10.12
CA SER A 297 15.03 -23.06 -9.59
C SER A 297 14.03 -22.62 -8.53
N ASN A 298 14.29 -22.98 -7.31
CA ASN A 298 13.55 -22.47 -6.17
C ASN A 298 14.00 -21.03 -5.85
N LEU A 299 13.12 -20.25 -5.23
CA LEU A 299 13.43 -18.90 -4.75
C LEU A 299 12.73 -18.68 -3.44
N SER A 300 13.50 -18.31 -2.42
CA SER A 300 12.95 -17.83 -1.15
C SER A 300 13.20 -16.34 -1.03
N SER A 301 12.28 -15.60 -0.44
CA SER A 301 12.55 -14.20 -0.10
C SER A 301 11.86 -13.79 1.19
N ILE A 302 12.47 -12.82 1.86
CA ILE A 302 11.99 -12.22 3.09
C ILE A 302 11.92 -10.72 2.85
N GLN A 303 10.77 -10.13 3.06
CA GLN A 303 10.58 -8.68 3.02
C GLN A 303 10.09 -8.17 4.37
N PHE A 304 10.71 -7.11 4.84
CA PHE A 304 10.30 -6.38 6.04
C PHE A 304 10.17 -4.90 5.71
N ARG A 305 9.01 -4.32 6.02
CA ARG A 305 8.75 -2.90 5.85
C ARG A 305 8.22 -2.32 7.16
N LYS A 306 8.79 -1.19 7.57
CA LYS A 306 8.33 -0.39 8.70
C LYS A 306 8.08 1.03 8.26
N VAL A 307 6.92 1.57 8.62
CA VAL A 307 6.56 2.97 8.40
C VAL A 307 6.20 3.60 9.73
N TRP A 308 6.63 4.84 9.91
CA TRP A 308 6.31 5.66 11.06
C TRP A 308 6.01 7.09 10.60
N ALA A 309 4.88 7.63 11.06
CA ALA A 309 4.47 9.01 10.83
C ALA A 309 4.17 9.67 12.18
N HIS A 310 4.76 10.81 12.44
CA HIS A 310 4.65 11.51 13.72
C HIS A 310 4.40 13.00 13.52
N PRO A 311 3.23 13.53 13.95
CA PRO A 311 3.00 14.96 13.96
C PRO A 311 3.77 15.60 15.12
N PHE A 312 4.58 16.61 14.83
CA PHE A 312 5.28 17.40 15.84
C PHE A 312 4.70 18.82 16.00
N SER A 313 3.77 19.20 15.11
CA SER A 313 2.90 20.35 15.26
C SER A 313 1.56 20.13 14.56
N LYS A 314 0.61 21.08 14.68
CA LYS A 314 -0.68 21.02 13.99
C LYS A 314 -0.56 20.98 12.46
N SER A 315 0.52 21.54 11.92
CA SER A 315 0.74 21.67 10.46
C SER A 315 1.93 20.86 9.96
N ASN A 316 2.67 20.16 10.82
CA ASN A 316 3.90 19.48 10.42
C ASN A 316 3.95 18.07 10.96
N PHE A 317 4.44 17.16 10.11
CA PHE A 317 4.76 15.78 10.50
C PHE A 317 6.05 15.28 9.84
N ILE A 318 6.65 14.28 10.47
CA ILE A 318 7.78 13.52 9.93
C ILE A 318 7.24 12.16 9.48
N PHE A 319 7.70 11.73 8.32
CA PHE A 319 7.44 10.40 7.78
C PHE A 319 8.76 9.67 7.58
N VAL A 320 8.84 8.44 8.09
CA VAL A 320 10.02 7.57 7.98
C VAL A 320 9.57 6.19 7.49
N GLU A 321 10.27 5.66 6.50
CA GLU A 321 10.04 4.31 5.96
C GLU A 321 11.36 3.56 5.88
N SER A 322 11.39 2.31 6.34
CA SER A 322 12.43 1.34 6.05
C SER A 322 11.81 0.17 5.30
N ASN A 323 12.39 -0.21 4.16
CA ASN A 323 11.93 -1.33 3.34
C ASN A 323 13.13 -2.20 2.96
N ASN A 324 13.11 -3.44 3.40
CA ASN A 324 14.22 -4.39 3.30
C ASN A 324 13.73 -5.65 2.62
N LEU A 325 14.46 -6.14 1.65
CA LEU A 325 14.16 -7.38 0.92
C LEU A 325 15.45 -8.19 0.75
N VAL A 326 15.38 -9.46 1.07
CA VAL A 326 16.45 -10.43 0.83
C VAL A 326 15.88 -11.58 0.00
N LYS A 327 16.58 -11.97 -1.05
CA LYS A 327 16.28 -13.11 -1.90
C LYS A 327 17.40 -14.15 -1.80
N PHE A 328 17.03 -15.39 -1.60
CA PHE A 328 17.93 -16.53 -1.64
C PHE A 328 17.79 -17.18 -3.01
N LEU A 329 18.78 -16.94 -3.87
CA LEU A 329 18.77 -17.34 -5.27
C LEU A 329 19.80 -18.47 -5.48
N PRO A 330 19.37 -19.71 -5.69
CA PRO A 330 20.31 -20.79 -6.00
C PRO A 330 20.94 -20.62 -7.39
N ASN A 331 20.22 -20.01 -8.32
CA ASN A 331 20.68 -19.74 -9.68
C ASN A 331 20.38 -18.28 -10.04
N GLN A 332 21.39 -17.55 -10.48
CA GLN A 332 21.24 -16.16 -10.89
C GLN A 332 20.71 -16.11 -12.33
N ASN A 333 19.42 -15.88 -12.49
CA ASN A 333 18.81 -15.55 -13.77
C ASN A 333 18.33 -14.09 -13.75
N TYR A 334 18.09 -13.53 -14.93
CA TYR A 334 17.78 -12.12 -15.03
C TYR A 334 16.45 -11.73 -14.33
N THR A 335 15.41 -12.54 -14.49
CA THR A 335 14.10 -12.22 -13.90
C THR A 335 14.10 -12.23 -12.37
N ASP A 336 14.88 -13.10 -11.75
CA ASP A 336 14.96 -13.21 -10.30
C ASP A 336 15.88 -12.15 -9.68
N ASN A 337 16.88 -11.67 -10.43
CA ASN A 337 17.79 -10.63 -9.97
C ASN A 337 17.19 -9.24 -9.96
N LYS A 338 16.09 -8.98 -10.68
CA LYS A 338 15.41 -7.67 -10.68
C LYS A 338 15.04 -7.25 -9.27
N LEU A 339 15.48 -6.05 -8.81
CA LEU A 339 15.28 -5.62 -7.44
C LEU A 339 14.83 -4.16 -7.35
N LEU A 340 15.73 -3.17 -7.31
CA LEU A 340 15.37 -1.75 -7.22
C LEU A 340 14.92 -1.20 -8.58
N GLY A 341 13.84 -0.45 -8.60
CA GLY A 341 13.31 0.21 -9.79
C GLY A 341 12.36 -0.62 -10.64
N TYR A 342 12.11 -1.90 -10.29
CA TYR A 342 11.23 -2.79 -11.07
C TYR A 342 9.81 -2.94 -10.49
N SER A 343 9.64 -2.73 -9.20
CA SER A 343 8.36 -2.91 -8.50
C SER A 343 8.23 -1.98 -7.31
N ASN A 344 7.87 -2.50 -6.16
CA ASN A 344 7.61 -1.74 -4.93
C ASN A 344 8.87 -1.16 -4.27
N LEU A 345 10.07 -1.59 -4.68
CA LEU A 345 11.33 -1.04 -4.21
C LEU A 345 11.79 0.07 -5.16
N GLN A 346 11.52 1.31 -4.80
CA GLN A 346 11.86 2.49 -5.59
C GLN A 346 12.44 3.58 -4.72
N MET A 347 13.38 4.35 -5.28
CA MET A 347 13.93 5.57 -4.71
C MET A 347 13.62 6.75 -5.63
N ASN A 348 13.15 7.85 -5.05
CA ASN A 348 12.90 9.08 -5.79
C ASN A 348 14.22 9.63 -6.33
N GLY A 349 14.24 10.07 -7.60
CA GLY A 349 15.46 10.54 -8.24
C GLY A 349 16.31 9.45 -8.92
N LEU A 350 15.99 8.16 -8.71
CA LEU A 350 16.57 7.05 -9.45
C LEU A 350 15.58 6.42 -10.44
N ASP A 351 14.57 7.16 -10.88
CA ASP A 351 13.46 6.66 -11.70
C ASP A 351 13.91 6.17 -13.10
N TYR A 352 15.07 6.63 -13.58
CA TYR A 352 15.66 6.17 -14.84
C TYR A 352 16.58 4.95 -14.70
N TYR A 353 16.87 4.56 -13.46
CA TYR A 353 17.81 3.51 -13.13
C TYR A 353 17.12 2.30 -12.53
N VAL A 354 17.75 1.16 -12.71
CA VAL A 354 17.38 -0.10 -12.08
C VAL A 354 18.63 -0.75 -11.52
N VAL A 355 18.47 -1.45 -10.40
CA VAL A 355 19.60 -2.15 -9.78
C VAL A 355 19.18 -3.58 -9.51
N ASP A 356 19.90 -4.51 -10.14
CA ASP A 356 19.71 -5.94 -9.95
C ASP A 356 20.46 -6.41 -8.70
N GLY A 357 19.96 -7.40 -8.01
CA GLY A 357 20.63 -7.91 -6.83
C GLY A 357 19.85 -8.96 -6.05
N ASN A 358 20.48 -9.38 -4.95
CA ASN A 358 19.96 -10.41 -4.04
C ASN A 358 19.33 -9.82 -2.79
N ALA A 359 19.80 -8.66 -2.34
CA ALA A 359 19.25 -7.98 -1.18
C ALA A 359 19.20 -6.46 -1.38
N ALA A 360 18.20 -5.81 -0.81
CA ALA A 360 18.10 -4.36 -0.80
C ALA A 360 17.59 -3.87 0.56
N SER A 361 18.15 -2.74 1.00
CA SER A 361 17.67 -1.96 2.13
C SER A 361 17.48 -0.53 1.68
N ILE A 362 16.27 0.02 1.91
CA ILE A 362 15.93 1.40 1.56
C ILE A 362 15.39 2.09 2.80
N PHE A 363 15.96 3.23 3.11
CA PHE A 363 15.50 4.12 4.16
C PHE A 363 15.05 5.44 3.54
N LYS A 364 13.85 5.90 3.89
CA LYS A 364 13.27 7.17 3.44
C LYS A 364 12.88 8.00 4.64
N ALA A 365 13.23 9.27 4.62
CA ALA A 365 12.79 10.25 5.61
C ALA A 365 12.28 11.49 4.90
N SER A 366 11.18 12.05 5.41
CA SER A 366 10.63 13.31 4.89
C SER A 366 9.94 14.12 5.98
N ILE A 367 10.01 15.43 5.84
CA ILE A 367 9.27 16.39 6.66
C ILE A 367 8.22 17.01 5.77
N HIS A 368 6.99 17.11 6.29
CA HIS A 368 5.84 17.64 5.58
C HIS A 368 5.26 18.85 6.31
N HIS A 369 4.86 19.86 5.54
CA HIS A 369 4.19 21.07 6.01
C HIS A 369 2.86 21.26 5.29
N ALA A 370 1.76 21.42 6.05
CA ALA A 370 0.44 21.67 5.49
C ALA A 370 0.35 23.11 4.94
N LEU A 371 0.12 23.25 3.65
CA LEU A 371 -0.13 24.53 3.00
C LEU A 371 -1.59 24.97 3.13
N GLY A 372 -2.50 24.01 3.32
CA GLY A 372 -3.92 24.29 3.45
C GLY A 372 -4.80 23.26 2.73
N SER A 373 -6.09 23.58 2.69
CA SER A 373 -7.07 22.74 1.97
C SER A 373 -7.98 23.60 1.12
N TYR A 374 -8.39 23.05 -0.02
CA TYR A 374 -9.34 23.68 -0.93
C TYR A 374 -10.53 22.77 -1.15
N THR A 375 -11.73 23.29 -0.99
CA THR A 375 -12.98 22.56 -1.23
C THR A 375 -13.62 23.08 -2.51
N VAL A 376 -13.83 22.17 -3.47
CA VAL A 376 -14.45 22.51 -4.74
C VAL A 376 -15.96 22.58 -4.57
N ASN A 377 -16.50 23.78 -4.66
CA ASN A 377 -17.95 24.05 -4.72
C ASN A 377 -18.33 24.28 -6.18
N ASN A 378 -18.58 23.20 -6.93
CA ASN A 378 -19.00 23.34 -8.32
C ASN A 378 -20.46 22.92 -8.51
N LYS A 379 -21.29 23.84 -9.05
CA LYS A 379 -22.70 23.60 -9.34
C LYS A 379 -22.94 22.50 -10.39
N PHE A 380 -21.92 22.18 -11.20
CA PHE A 380 -21.97 21.12 -12.22
C PHE A 380 -21.65 19.72 -11.67
N ILE A 381 -21.19 19.62 -10.40
CA ILE A 381 -20.96 18.33 -9.78
C ILE A 381 -22.32 17.75 -9.37
N PRO A 382 -22.69 16.55 -9.85
CA PRO A 382 -23.92 15.91 -9.42
C PRO A 382 -23.99 15.82 -7.90
N LYS A 383 -25.17 16.11 -7.31
CA LYS A 383 -25.38 16.04 -5.83
C LYS A 383 -25.02 14.68 -5.21
N ARG A 384 -24.84 13.65 -6.03
CA ARG A 384 -24.42 12.29 -5.63
C ARG A 384 -22.90 12.14 -5.51
N LEU A 385 -22.12 13.08 -6.07
CA LEU A 385 -20.67 13.06 -5.91
C LEU A 385 -20.30 13.72 -4.57
N PRO A 386 -19.19 13.27 -3.96
CA PRO A 386 -18.74 13.80 -2.67
C PRO A 386 -18.34 15.28 -2.77
N ILE A 387 -18.25 15.92 -1.62
CA ILE A 387 -17.56 17.20 -1.48
C ILE A 387 -16.09 16.94 -1.83
N ILE A 388 -15.64 17.54 -2.92
CA ILE A 388 -14.25 17.38 -3.39
C ILE A 388 -13.38 18.32 -2.55
N LYS A 389 -12.60 17.73 -1.63
CA LYS A 389 -11.64 18.45 -0.81
C LYS A 389 -10.23 18.02 -1.18
N TYR A 390 -9.38 18.99 -1.48
CA TYR A 390 -7.94 18.78 -1.69
C TYR A 390 -7.18 19.31 -0.50
N GLN A 391 -6.13 18.59 -0.09
CA GLN A 391 -5.15 19.03 0.90
C GLN A 391 -3.79 19.12 0.22
N PHE A 392 -3.07 20.19 0.50
CA PHE A 392 -1.76 20.46 -0.11
C PHE A 392 -0.67 20.40 0.96
N TRP A 393 0.38 19.65 0.67
CA TRP A 393 1.50 19.44 1.58
C TRP A 393 2.81 19.69 0.86
N LEU A 394 3.59 20.64 1.36
CA LEU A 394 4.98 20.82 0.96
C LEU A 394 5.83 19.81 1.70
N LYS A 395 6.80 19.18 1.03
CA LYS A 395 7.72 18.24 1.68
C LYS A 395 9.16 18.47 1.26
N ALA A 396 10.08 18.15 2.18
CA ALA A 396 11.49 17.91 1.90
C ALA A 396 11.80 16.46 2.28
N PHE A 397 12.61 15.79 1.48
CA PHE A 397 12.92 14.38 1.70
C PHE A 397 14.37 14.02 1.39
N THR A 398 14.83 12.97 2.06
CA THR A 398 16.09 12.29 1.76
C THR A 398 15.87 10.78 1.80
N GLN A 399 16.62 10.06 0.97
CA GLN A 399 16.55 8.61 0.91
C GLN A 399 17.94 8.02 0.80
N LEU A 400 18.15 6.93 1.53
CA LEU A 400 19.36 6.13 1.49
C LEU A 400 18.98 4.72 1.05
N GLY A 401 19.81 4.09 0.22
CA GLY A 401 19.59 2.75 -0.24
C GLY A 401 20.90 1.98 -0.41
N TYR A 402 20.80 0.67 -0.34
CA TYR A 402 21.90 -0.23 -0.66
C TYR A 402 21.34 -1.47 -1.33
N VAL A 403 21.92 -1.85 -2.46
CA VAL A 403 21.55 -3.08 -3.16
C VAL A 403 22.79 -3.96 -3.25
N TYR A 404 22.71 -5.12 -2.60
CA TYR A 404 23.74 -6.14 -2.66
C TYR A 404 23.52 -7.06 -3.87
N SER A 405 24.54 -7.24 -4.66
CA SER A 405 24.62 -8.23 -5.73
C SER A 405 25.89 -9.04 -5.58
N GLU A 406 25.74 -10.37 -5.53
CA GLU A 406 26.89 -11.29 -5.47
C GLU A 406 27.69 -11.25 -6.76
N LYS A 407 27.00 -11.06 -7.90
CA LYS A 407 27.61 -11.02 -9.24
C LYS A 407 27.08 -9.80 -10.00
N PRO A 408 27.60 -8.61 -9.71
CA PRO A 408 27.18 -7.41 -10.42
C PRO A 408 27.58 -7.48 -11.89
N VAL A 409 26.72 -6.97 -12.77
CA VAL A 409 27.00 -6.87 -14.19
C VAL A 409 28.08 -5.81 -14.43
N ASN A 410 29.08 -6.13 -15.23
CA ASN A 410 30.15 -5.18 -15.57
C ASN A 410 29.59 -3.90 -16.17
N GLY A 411 30.08 -2.74 -15.69
CA GLY A 411 29.63 -1.40 -16.09
C GLY A 411 28.47 -0.86 -15.31
N ASN A 412 27.78 -1.64 -14.46
CA ASN A 412 26.79 -1.13 -13.50
C ASN A 412 27.53 -0.56 -12.30
N ARG A 413 27.10 0.64 -11.85
CA ARG A 413 27.75 1.44 -10.79
C ARG A 413 26.95 1.52 -9.50
N LEU A 414 25.67 1.17 -9.55
CA LEU A 414 24.75 1.33 -8.44
C LEU A 414 24.67 0.08 -7.55
N ASN A 415 25.24 -1.04 -7.97
CA ASN A 415 25.36 -2.25 -7.14
C ASN A 415 26.45 -2.09 -6.09
N ASN A 416 26.23 -2.63 -4.90
CA ASN A 416 27.21 -2.68 -3.81
C ASN A 416 27.77 -1.31 -3.39
N THR A 417 26.97 -0.25 -3.61
CA THR A 417 27.29 1.14 -3.27
C THR A 417 26.14 1.77 -2.49
N LEU A 418 26.46 2.78 -1.67
CA LEU A 418 25.45 3.55 -0.95
C LEU A 418 24.71 4.49 -1.92
N LEU A 419 23.42 4.24 -2.14
CA LEU A 419 22.55 5.07 -2.94
C LEU A 419 22.02 6.24 -2.10
N ARG A 420 22.05 7.45 -2.65
CA ARG A 420 21.60 8.67 -1.97
C ARG A 420 20.77 9.51 -2.91
N THR A 421 19.63 9.94 -2.41
CA THR A 421 18.77 10.90 -3.11
C THR A 421 18.19 11.90 -2.13
N ALA A 422 17.92 13.10 -2.59
CA ALA A 422 17.24 14.12 -1.81
C ALA A 422 16.35 14.98 -2.72
N GLY A 423 15.42 15.71 -2.14
CA GLY A 423 14.56 16.57 -2.92
C GLY A 423 13.51 17.29 -2.11
N ILE A 424 12.72 18.07 -2.83
CA ILE A 424 11.53 18.76 -2.32
C ILE A 424 10.32 18.35 -3.17
N GLY A 425 9.13 18.49 -2.65
CA GLY A 425 7.94 18.12 -3.41
C GLY A 425 6.65 18.72 -2.86
N LEU A 426 5.62 18.63 -3.68
CA LEU A 426 4.25 18.98 -3.36
C LEU A 426 3.39 17.72 -3.43
N ASP A 427 2.72 17.39 -2.33
CA ASP A 427 1.75 16.30 -2.29
C ASP A 427 0.33 16.89 -2.26
N ILE A 428 -0.52 16.40 -3.15
CA ILE A 428 -1.93 16.80 -3.25
C ILE A 428 -2.77 15.57 -2.91
N VAL A 429 -3.43 15.61 -1.76
CA VAL A 429 -4.33 14.56 -1.29
C VAL A 429 -5.75 14.93 -1.62
N GLY A 430 -6.40 14.12 -2.45
CA GLY A 430 -7.76 14.34 -2.94
C GLY A 430 -8.76 13.35 -2.37
N ILE A 431 -9.92 13.31 -3.01
CA ILE A 431 -10.99 12.37 -2.70
C ILE A 431 -10.64 10.96 -3.18
N TYR A 432 -11.36 9.95 -2.66
CA TYR A 432 -11.21 8.55 -3.04
C TYR A 432 -9.76 8.06 -2.98
N ASP A 433 -9.03 8.51 -1.93
CA ASP A 433 -7.66 8.08 -1.65
C ASP A 433 -6.65 8.44 -2.77
N PHE A 434 -6.99 9.40 -3.61
CA PHE A 434 -6.10 9.94 -4.63
C PHE A 434 -4.99 10.77 -4.00
N VAL A 435 -3.75 10.45 -4.32
CA VAL A 435 -2.57 11.24 -3.93
C VAL A 435 -1.72 11.51 -5.17
N LEU A 436 -1.54 12.77 -5.51
CA LEU A 436 -0.59 13.22 -6.53
C LEU A 436 0.65 13.77 -5.83
N LYS A 437 1.81 13.25 -6.19
CA LYS A 437 3.12 13.70 -5.69
C LYS A 437 3.92 14.30 -6.83
N ILE A 438 4.36 15.53 -6.67
CA ILE A 438 5.18 16.27 -7.61
C ILE A 438 6.52 16.50 -6.91
N ASP A 439 7.56 15.77 -7.32
CA ASP A 439 8.86 15.75 -6.65
C ASP A 439 9.95 16.30 -7.56
N TYR A 440 10.68 17.29 -7.11
CA TYR A 440 11.97 17.67 -7.69
C TYR A 440 13.07 17.01 -6.85
N SER A 441 13.83 16.12 -7.47
CA SER A 441 14.84 15.33 -6.78
C SER A 441 16.18 15.32 -7.50
N LEU A 442 17.24 15.07 -6.72
CA LEU A 442 18.60 14.90 -7.16
C LEU A 442 19.14 13.58 -6.61
N ASN A 443 20.07 12.95 -7.33
CA ASN A 443 20.74 11.72 -6.94
C ASN A 443 22.26 11.87 -6.88
N GLN A 444 22.96 10.83 -6.39
CA GLN A 444 24.43 10.83 -6.29
C GLN A 444 25.15 10.84 -7.63
N LEU A 445 24.48 10.60 -8.75
CA LEU A 445 25.07 10.65 -10.10
C LEU A 445 25.06 12.08 -10.67
N GLY A 446 24.46 13.04 -9.94
CA GLY A 446 24.31 14.42 -10.38
C GLY A 446 23.06 14.68 -11.21
N ASP A 447 22.22 13.66 -11.45
CA ASP A 447 20.97 13.87 -12.19
C ASP A 447 19.95 14.60 -11.33
N LYS A 448 19.23 15.49 -11.96
CA LYS A 448 18.13 16.27 -11.39
C LYS A 448 16.89 16.10 -12.26
N GLY A 449 15.72 16.07 -11.65
CA GLY A 449 14.50 15.94 -12.42
C GLY A 449 13.23 16.23 -11.64
N LEU A 450 12.19 16.58 -12.37
CA LEU A 450 10.83 16.68 -11.89
C LEU A 450 10.10 15.35 -12.17
N TYR A 451 9.51 14.76 -11.13
CA TYR A 451 8.84 13.47 -11.22
C TYR A 451 7.41 13.59 -10.70
N LEU A 452 6.49 13.05 -11.49
CA LEU A 452 5.07 12.95 -11.14
C LEU A 452 4.77 11.51 -10.73
N ARG A 453 4.19 11.34 -9.55
CA ARG A 453 3.74 10.03 -9.05
C ARG A 453 2.30 10.13 -8.60
N THR A 454 1.48 9.24 -9.09
CA THR A 454 0.09 9.13 -8.66
C THR A 454 -0.09 7.84 -7.89
N GLY A 455 -0.70 7.92 -6.71
CA GLY A 455 -1.24 6.78 -6.00
C GLY A 455 -2.76 6.79 -6.15
N PHE A 456 -3.29 5.85 -6.94
CA PHE A 456 -4.70 5.52 -6.89
C PHE A 456 -4.82 4.21 -6.11
N ASN A 457 -5.38 4.28 -4.95
CA ASN A 457 -5.74 3.09 -4.19
C ASN A 457 -7.27 3.08 -4.04
N PHE A 458 -7.95 2.93 -5.16
CA PHE A 458 -9.37 2.66 -5.15
C PHE A 458 -9.67 1.21 -4.78
#